data_7a9952f6efa4701bb6a8426802b5ce02
#
_entry.id   7a9952f6efa4701bb6a8426802b5ce02
#
_cell.length_a   1.000
_cell.length_b   1.000
_cell.length_c   1.000
_cell.angle_alpha   90.00
_cell.angle_beta   90.00
_cell.angle_gamma   90.00
#
_symmetry.space_group_name_H-M   'P 1'
#
loop_
_entity.id
_entity.type
_entity.pdbx_description
1 polymer ?
#
loop_
_entity_poly.entity_id
_entity_poly.type
_entity_poly.pdbx_seq_one_letter_code
_entity_poly.pdbx_strand_id
1 'polypeptide(L)'
;MGLFPQIEKEASGKTDTEIHDSILSRHGTRVTREFIEAAVGKLQSGSDLWSEGPVPETLPILFIKPIKVRKQDGGRVTELLAALAFSFDKKGVPVSLGGWIAGNAIELPKSVFTSLRVRGLMDAAFIAVPPDDTEPFWSDAAQRFFPQATIIQDLSAVFYPLTFPFAKISKARFTKERHRIASAVTEEDWGEASGTLNTAAADWGQVNPALGAALHFAIPVLLSLFSLPAPIRRAVLQGIDMHPIADEMIAQEKFRQTGLRADPMKRLYFAQLHSEPDWAKPVTRFSQVLREIGKLSNGS
;
A
#
# COMPACT_ATOMS: atom_id res chain seq x y z
N MET A 1 11.37 -26.48 -6.74
CA MET A 1 10.19 -25.60 -6.55
C MET A 1 8.94 -26.39 -6.92
N GLY A 2 7.89 -26.33 -6.09
CA GLY A 2 6.65 -27.07 -6.35
C GLY A 2 5.83 -26.45 -7.49
N LEU A 3 5.00 -27.25 -8.17
CA LEU A 3 4.10 -26.78 -9.23
C LEU A 3 3.00 -25.83 -8.70
N PHE A 4 2.71 -25.88 -7.40
CA PHE A 4 1.63 -25.12 -6.78
C PHE A 4 1.79 -23.58 -6.96
N PRO A 5 2.95 -22.96 -6.66
CA PRO A 5 3.15 -21.54 -6.91
C PRO A 5 3.06 -21.15 -8.40
N GLN A 6 3.31 -22.08 -9.29
CA GLN A 6 3.20 -21.86 -10.74
C GLN A 6 1.74 -21.85 -11.19
N ILE A 7 0.92 -22.75 -10.64
CA ILE A 7 -0.53 -22.78 -10.89
C ILE A 7 -1.16 -21.50 -10.31
N GLU A 8 -0.77 -21.11 -9.11
CA GLU A 8 -1.22 -19.86 -8.51
C GLU A 8 -0.92 -18.65 -9.41
N LYS A 9 0.28 -18.61 -9.99
CA LYS A 9 0.69 -17.55 -10.92
C LYS A 9 -0.10 -17.57 -12.24
N GLU A 10 -0.51 -18.74 -12.71
CA GLU A 10 -1.25 -18.90 -13.97
C GLU A 10 -2.76 -18.81 -13.78
N ALA A 11 -3.27 -19.04 -12.56
CA ALA A 11 -4.70 -19.13 -12.26
C ALA A 11 -5.44 -17.77 -12.34
N SER A 12 -4.69 -16.65 -12.38
CA SER A 12 -5.31 -15.33 -12.40
C SER A 12 -5.97 -15.03 -13.77
N GLY A 13 -7.12 -15.68 -14.01
CA GLY A 13 -8.04 -15.41 -15.12
C GLY A 13 -7.92 -16.29 -16.32
N LYS A 14 -7.28 -17.44 -16.17
CA LYS A 14 -7.30 -18.50 -17.16
C LYS A 14 -8.30 -19.57 -16.75
N THR A 15 -8.88 -20.24 -17.73
CA THR A 15 -9.62 -21.48 -17.50
C THR A 15 -8.67 -22.61 -17.08
N ASP A 16 -9.19 -23.64 -16.43
CA ASP A 16 -8.38 -24.82 -16.02
C ASP A 16 -7.61 -25.44 -17.20
N THR A 17 -8.21 -25.43 -18.39
CA THR A 17 -7.56 -25.91 -19.63
C THR A 17 -6.38 -25.01 -20.02
N GLU A 18 -6.55 -23.70 -19.99
CA GLU A 18 -5.48 -22.74 -20.32
C GLU A 18 -4.33 -22.79 -19.30
N ILE A 19 -4.64 -23.04 -18.01
CA ILE A 19 -3.64 -23.26 -16.96
C ILE A 19 -2.87 -24.55 -17.25
N HIS A 20 -3.58 -25.65 -17.54
CA HIS A 20 -2.98 -26.94 -17.90
C HIS A 20 -2.02 -26.80 -19.08
N ASP A 21 -2.48 -26.20 -20.16
CA ASP A 21 -1.69 -26.04 -21.40
C ASP A 21 -0.48 -25.11 -21.18
N SER A 22 -0.64 -24.06 -20.39
CA SER A 22 0.47 -23.17 -20.03
C SER A 22 1.54 -23.87 -19.19
N ILE A 23 1.15 -24.68 -18.21
CA ILE A 23 2.09 -25.44 -17.39
C ILE A 23 2.75 -26.54 -18.20
N LEU A 24 2.01 -27.23 -19.04
CA LEU A 24 2.56 -28.26 -19.92
C LEU A 24 3.58 -27.68 -20.90
N SER A 25 3.28 -26.54 -21.52
CA SER A 25 4.17 -25.90 -22.49
C SER A 25 5.45 -25.34 -21.87
N ARG A 26 5.37 -24.77 -20.66
CA ARG A 26 6.51 -24.12 -19.99
C ARG A 26 7.39 -25.07 -19.19
N HIS A 27 6.79 -26.11 -18.62
CA HIS A 27 7.47 -26.97 -17.64
C HIS A 27 7.50 -28.45 -18.08
N GLY A 28 6.86 -28.80 -19.19
CA GLY A 28 6.79 -30.18 -19.68
C GLY A 28 6.04 -31.13 -18.75
N THR A 29 5.30 -30.61 -17.77
CA THR A 29 4.62 -31.40 -16.73
C THR A 29 3.12 -31.34 -16.93
N ARG A 30 2.48 -32.51 -17.01
CA ARG A 30 1.02 -32.61 -16.97
C ARG A 30 0.52 -32.50 -15.54
N VAL A 31 -0.46 -31.64 -15.30
CA VAL A 31 -1.17 -31.50 -14.02
C VAL A 31 -2.61 -31.99 -14.21
N THR A 32 -3.15 -32.62 -13.19
CA THR A 32 -4.55 -33.07 -13.25
C THR A 32 -5.49 -31.89 -13.03
N ARG A 33 -6.73 -32.02 -13.50
CA ARG A 33 -7.76 -31.01 -13.31
C ARG A 33 -8.05 -30.80 -11.82
N GLU A 34 -8.12 -31.88 -11.05
CA GLU A 34 -8.36 -31.85 -9.60
C GLU A 34 -7.25 -31.06 -8.86
N PHE A 35 -5.99 -31.18 -9.32
CA PHE A 35 -4.89 -30.41 -8.75
C PHE A 35 -5.01 -28.91 -9.05
N ILE A 36 -5.44 -28.55 -10.27
CA ILE A 36 -5.70 -27.16 -10.66
C ILE A 36 -6.87 -26.61 -9.84
N GLU A 37 -8.00 -27.34 -9.75
CA GLU A 37 -9.17 -26.95 -8.97
C GLU A 37 -8.82 -26.75 -7.48
N ALA A 38 -8.01 -27.62 -6.89
CA ALA A 38 -7.54 -27.48 -5.51
C ALA A 38 -6.66 -26.24 -5.32
N ALA A 39 -5.79 -25.91 -6.29
CA ALA A 39 -4.96 -24.72 -6.25
C ALA A 39 -5.79 -23.44 -6.39
N VAL A 40 -6.72 -23.42 -7.34
CA VAL A 40 -7.68 -22.32 -7.53
C VAL A 40 -8.58 -22.14 -6.32
N GLY A 41 -9.06 -23.24 -5.71
CA GLY A 41 -9.83 -23.22 -4.47
C GLY A 41 -9.08 -22.60 -3.30
N LYS A 42 -7.78 -22.88 -3.16
CA LYS A 42 -6.93 -22.22 -2.14
C LYS A 42 -6.75 -20.73 -2.38
N LEU A 43 -6.62 -20.30 -3.63
CA LEU A 43 -6.57 -18.89 -3.97
C LEU A 43 -7.87 -18.17 -3.62
N GLN A 44 -9.02 -18.80 -3.89
CA GLN A 44 -10.32 -18.27 -3.52
C GLN A 44 -10.44 -18.14 -2.00
N SER A 45 -10.16 -19.20 -1.26
CA SER A 45 -10.20 -19.19 0.22
C SER A 45 -9.22 -18.17 0.81
N GLY A 46 -8.04 -18.00 0.20
CA GLY A 46 -7.08 -16.99 0.61
C GLY A 46 -7.57 -15.56 0.36
N SER A 47 -8.20 -15.30 -0.79
CA SER A 47 -8.82 -14.03 -1.11
C SER A 47 -9.96 -13.68 -0.14
N ASP A 48 -10.82 -14.65 0.17
CA ASP A 48 -11.92 -14.47 1.10
C ASP A 48 -11.39 -14.21 2.52
N LEU A 49 -10.40 -14.99 2.97
CA LEU A 49 -9.75 -14.76 4.27
C LEU A 49 -9.05 -13.39 4.34
N TRP A 50 -8.42 -12.95 3.27
CA TRP A 50 -7.76 -11.65 3.20
C TRP A 50 -8.75 -10.48 3.28
N SER A 51 -9.91 -10.59 2.62
CA SER A 51 -10.94 -9.55 2.58
C SER A 51 -11.91 -9.58 3.76
N GLU A 52 -12.16 -10.76 4.36
CA GLU A 52 -13.21 -10.99 5.36
C GLU A 52 -12.68 -11.56 6.69
N GLY A 53 -11.47 -12.11 6.70
CA GLY A 53 -10.86 -12.71 7.89
C GLY A 53 -10.63 -11.72 9.03
N PRO A 54 -10.43 -12.19 10.27
CA PRO A 54 -10.24 -11.33 11.43
C PRO A 54 -8.98 -10.49 11.30
N VAL A 55 -9.02 -9.27 11.85
CA VAL A 55 -7.87 -8.38 11.97
C VAL A 55 -7.51 -8.17 13.45
N PRO A 56 -6.30 -7.71 13.78
CA PRO A 56 -5.95 -7.39 15.16
C PRO A 56 -6.91 -6.36 15.78
N GLU A 57 -7.19 -6.52 17.07
CA GLU A 57 -8.07 -5.62 17.81
C GLU A 57 -7.54 -4.18 17.88
N THR A 58 -6.20 -4.04 17.97
CA THR A 58 -5.52 -2.75 17.98
C THR A 58 -4.35 -2.72 17.02
N LEU A 59 -4.15 -1.59 16.38
CA LEU A 59 -3.06 -1.37 15.43
C LEU A 59 -2.19 -0.18 15.84
N PRO A 60 -0.86 -0.27 15.68
CA PRO A 60 0.03 0.86 15.92
C PRO A 60 -0.19 1.97 14.88
N ILE A 61 -0.25 1.59 13.61
CA ILE A 61 -0.51 2.51 12.49
C ILE A 61 -1.31 1.76 11.44
N LEU A 62 -2.42 2.34 11.01
CA LEU A 62 -3.22 1.85 9.89
C LEU A 62 -2.94 2.74 8.67
N PHE A 63 -2.49 2.16 7.57
CA PHE A 63 -2.29 2.85 6.30
C PHE A 63 -3.41 2.50 5.34
N ILE A 64 -4.02 3.51 4.75
CA ILE A 64 -5.03 3.36 3.71
C ILE A 64 -4.47 3.85 2.38
N LYS A 65 -4.49 2.99 1.38
CA LYS A 65 -3.99 3.26 0.02
C LYS A 65 -5.14 3.16 -0.98
N PRO A 66 -5.73 4.28 -1.40
CA PRO A 66 -6.68 4.25 -2.51
C PRO A 66 -5.94 3.95 -3.81
N ILE A 67 -6.59 3.15 -4.63
CA ILE A 67 -6.12 2.78 -5.95
C ILE A 67 -7.29 2.74 -6.94
N LYS A 68 -6.98 2.78 -8.22
CA LYS A 68 -7.95 2.59 -9.28
C LYS A 68 -7.72 1.25 -9.95
N VAL A 69 -8.76 0.45 -10.02
CA VAL A 69 -8.75 -0.83 -10.74
C VAL A 69 -9.74 -0.76 -11.89
N ARG A 70 -9.45 -1.45 -12.98
CA ARG A 70 -10.37 -1.47 -14.11
C ARG A 70 -11.06 -2.82 -14.19
N LYS A 71 -12.32 -2.82 -14.51
CA LYS A 71 -13.11 -4.00 -14.82
C LYS A 71 -13.42 -3.99 -16.32
N GLN A 72 -13.16 -5.09 -17.00
CA GLN A 72 -13.59 -5.28 -18.36
C GLN A 72 -14.84 -6.18 -18.38
N ASP A 73 -15.92 -5.68 -18.95
CA ASP A 73 -17.17 -6.40 -19.06
C ASP A 73 -17.74 -6.19 -20.47
N GLY A 74 -17.96 -7.29 -21.23
CA GLY A 74 -18.52 -7.24 -22.58
C GLY A 74 -17.80 -6.31 -23.57
N GLY A 75 -16.47 -6.13 -23.45
CA GLY A 75 -15.67 -5.21 -24.26
C GLY A 75 -15.61 -3.76 -23.74
N ARG A 76 -16.41 -3.42 -22.72
CA ARG A 76 -16.37 -2.12 -22.05
C ARG A 76 -15.41 -2.16 -20.87
N VAL A 77 -14.55 -1.15 -20.77
CA VAL A 77 -13.65 -0.95 -19.61
C VAL A 77 -14.26 0.07 -18.67
N THR A 78 -14.50 -0.33 -17.43
CA THR A 78 -14.97 0.55 -16.35
C THR A 78 -13.88 0.70 -15.31
N GLU A 79 -13.57 1.92 -14.91
CA GLU A 79 -12.68 2.21 -13.79
C GLU A 79 -13.46 2.12 -12.48
N LEU A 80 -12.95 1.36 -11.53
CA LEU A 80 -13.51 1.18 -10.19
C LEU A 80 -12.54 1.76 -9.17
N LEU A 81 -13.08 2.34 -8.12
CA LEU A 81 -12.30 2.78 -6.97
C LEU A 81 -12.07 1.60 -6.04
N ALA A 82 -10.84 1.45 -5.58
CA ALA A 82 -10.45 0.44 -4.64
C ALA A 82 -9.55 1.04 -3.55
N ALA A 83 -9.44 0.37 -2.43
CA ALA A 83 -8.51 0.71 -1.37
C ALA A 83 -7.85 -0.56 -0.82
N LEU A 84 -6.62 -0.40 -0.37
CA LEU A 84 -5.85 -1.40 0.36
C LEU A 84 -5.59 -0.88 1.76
N ALA A 85 -5.61 -1.75 2.76
CA ALA A 85 -5.20 -1.41 4.11
C ALA A 85 -4.00 -2.23 4.55
N PHE A 86 -3.06 -1.57 5.21
CA PHE A 86 -1.83 -2.15 5.73
C PHE A 86 -1.60 -1.70 7.17
N SER A 87 -0.82 -2.50 7.90
CA SER A 87 -0.31 -2.15 9.21
C SER A 87 1.03 -2.85 9.44
N PHE A 88 1.48 -2.87 10.68
CA PHE A 88 2.63 -3.65 11.12
C PHE A 88 2.20 -4.71 12.14
N ASP A 89 2.83 -5.86 12.08
CA ASP A 89 2.72 -6.85 13.14
C ASP A 89 3.52 -6.42 14.40
N LYS A 90 3.48 -7.23 15.47
CA LYS A 90 4.21 -6.94 16.72
C LYS A 90 5.74 -6.88 16.56
N LYS A 91 6.27 -7.38 15.45
CA LYS A 91 7.71 -7.34 15.12
C LYS A 91 8.06 -6.18 14.18
N GLY A 92 7.05 -5.42 13.74
CA GLY A 92 7.22 -4.34 12.79
C GLY A 92 7.28 -4.80 11.34
N VAL A 93 6.88 -6.03 11.05
CA VAL A 93 6.75 -6.50 9.68
C VAL A 93 5.45 -5.96 9.10
N PRO A 94 5.50 -5.33 7.93
CA PRO A 94 4.28 -4.90 7.24
C PRO A 94 3.34 -6.08 6.98
N VAL A 95 2.05 -5.86 7.21
CA VAL A 95 0.99 -6.84 6.94
C VAL A 95 -0.15 -6.18 6.18
N SER A 96 -0.67 -6.87 5.19
CA SER A 96 -1.87 -6.44 4.48
C SER A 96 -3.11 -6.89 5.25
N LEU A 97 -4.04 -5.97 5.45
CA LEU A 97 -5.28 -6.21 6.21
C LEU A 97 -6.48 -6.46 5.29
N GLY A 98 -6.34 -6.23 3.98
CA GLY A 98 -7.39 -6.46 3.01
C GLY A 98 -7.46 -5.40 1.92
N GLY A 99 -8.40 -5.64 1.00
CA GLY A 99 -8.74 -4.73 -0.07
C GLY A 99 -10.25 -4.54 -0.17
N TRP A 100 -10.69 -3.43 -0.75
CA TRP A 100 -12.10 -3.09 -0.96
C TRP A 100 -12.27 -2.43 -2.30
N ILE A 101 -13.42 -2.64 -2.91
CA ILE A 101 -13.83 -2.01 -4.16
C ILE A 101 -15.20 -1.38 -3.94
N ALA A 102 -15.37 -0.15 -4.38
CA ALA A 102 -16.65 0.55 -4.31
C ALA A 102 -17.00 1.23 -5.63
N GLY A 103 -18.28 1.52 -5.81
CA GLY A 103 -18.80 2.21 -6.99
C GLY A 103 -18.49 3.70 -7.01
N ASN A 104 -18.21 4.30 -5.86
CA ASN A 104 -17.94 5.75 -5.75
C ASN A 104 -17.02 6.09 -4.59
N ALA A 105 -16.48 7.32 -4.62
CA ALA A 105 -15.49 7.82 -3.66
C ALA A 105 -16.06 8.04 -2.23
N ILE A 106 -17.35 8.26 -2.08
CA ILE A 106 -17.99 8.51 -0.77
C ILE A 106 -18.19 7.20 -0.01
N GLU A 107 -18.56 6.14 -0.74
CA GLU A 107 -18.83 4.83 -0.12
C GLU A 107 -17.56 4.06 0.25
N LEU A 108 -16.48 4.26 -0.49
CA LEU A 108 -15.26 3.48 -0.29
C LEU A 108 -14.68 3.65 1.11
N PRO A 109 -14.45 4.86 1.67
CA PRO A 109 -13.95 5.03 3.03
C PRO A 109 -14.84 4.38 4.09
N LYS A 110 -16.15 4.55 3.97
CA LYS A 110 -17.12 3.95 4.87
C LYS A 110 -17.07 2.42 4.82
N SER A 111 -16.99 1.85 3.64
CA SER A 111 -16.92 0.39 3.45
C SER A 111 -15.65 -0.19 4.08
N VAL A 112 -14.50 0.46 3.89
CA VAL A 112 -13.21 0.05 4.48
C VAL A 112 -13.32 0.03 6.00
N PHE A 113 -13.68 1.16 6.63
CA PHE A 113 -13.68 1.25 8.10
C PHE A 113 -14.80 0.42 8.74
N THR A 114 -15.96 0.30 8.11
CA THR A 114 -17.02 -0.62 8.57
C THR A 114 -16.51 -2.06 8.55
N SER A 115 -15.90 -2.49 7.45
CA SER A 115 -15.37 -3.85 7.34
C SER A 115 -14.29 -4.12 8.39
N LEU A 116 -13.33 -3.22 8.58
CA LEU A 116 -12.29 -3.37 9.59
C LEU A 116 -12.89 -3.49 11.01
N ARG A 117 -13.89 -2.69 11.34
CA ARG A 117 -14.62 -2.78 12.63
C ARG A 117 -15.32 -4.12 12.79
N VAL A 118 -16.05 -4.57 11.78
CA VAL A 118 -16.76 -5.86 11.81
C VAL A 118 -15.77 -7.03 11.95
N ARG A 119 -14.59 -6.92 11.37
CA ARG A 119 -13.52 -7.93 11.44
C ARG A 119 -12.72 -7.89 12.75
N GLY A 120 -13.06 -6.98 13.66
CA GLY A 120 -12.51 -6.95 15.02
C GLY A 120 -11.59 -5.78 15.35
N LEU A 121 -11.28 -4.87 14.42
CA LEU A 121 -10.45 -3.71 14.72
C LEU A 121 -11.22 -2.74 15.64
N MET A 122 -10.75 -2.59 16.86
CA MET A 122 -11.37 -1.71 17.87
C MET A 122 -10.71 -0.34 17.90
N ASP A 123 -9.38 -0.27 17.67
CA ASP A 123 -8.64 0.98 17.72
C ASP A 123 -7.36 0.95 16.88
N ALA A 124 -6.88 2.15 16.52
CA ALA A 124 -5.57 2.36 15.91
C ALA A 124 -4.95 3.65 16.51
N ALA A 125 -3.68 3.61 16.89
CA ALA A 125 -3.04 4.79 17.45
C ALA A 125 -2.90 5.91 16.40
N PHE A 126 -2.55 5.51 15.17
CA PHE A 126 -2.46 6.42 14.02
C PHE A 126 -3.17 5.82 12.81
N ILE A 127 -3.82 6.68 12.03
CA ILE A 127 -4.41 6.31 10.74
C ILE A 127 -3.87 7.25 9.67
N ALA A 128 -3.06 6.68 8.76
CA ALA A 128 -2.53 7.39 7.61
C ALA A 128 -3.53 7.27 6.45
N VAL A 129 -4.13 8.39 6.07
CA VAL A 129 -5.14 8.49 5.02
C VAL A 129 -4.66 9.39 3.89
N PRO A 130 -5.19 9.24 2.67
CA PRO A 130 -4.91 10.16 1.57
C PRO A 130 -5.22 11.60 1.94
N PRO A 131 -4.51 12.60 1.39
CA PRO A 131 -4.84 14.00 1.58
C PRO A 131 -6.26 14.33 1.08
N ASP A 132 -7.01 15.11 1.86
CA ASP A 132 -8.42 15.43 1.57
C ASP A 132 -8.62 16.28 0.32
N ASP A 133 -7.60 16.99 -0.14
CA ASP A 133 -7.60 17.76 -1.38
C ASP A 133 -7.55 16.87 -2.64
N THR A 134 -6.99 15.67 -2.52
CA THR A 134 -6.89 14.70 -3.62
C THR A 134 -7.95 13.60 -3.52
N GLU A 135 -8.25 13.14 -2.31
CA GLU A 135 -9.17 12.03 -2.02
C GLU A 135 -10.05 12.38 -0.80
N PRO A 136 -11.12 13.16 -1.00
CA PRO A 136 -11.96 13.62 0.11
C PRO A 136 -12.65 12.47 0.84
N PHE A 137 -13.15 12.75 2.05
CA PHE A 137 -13.93 11.87 2.94
C PHE A 137 -13.14 10.83 3.74
N TRP A 138 -11.83 10.63 3.52
CA TRP A 138 -11.06 9.65 4.28
C TRP A 138 -10.81 10.07 5.72
N SER A 139 -10.39 11.32 5.95
CA SER A 139 -10.14 11.86 7.28
C SER A 139 -11.40 11.86 8.14
N ASP A 140 -12.50 12.37 7.59
CA ASP A 140 -13.80 12.39 8.28
C ASP A 140 -14.29 10.99 8.62
N ALA A 141 -14.18 10.04 7.69
CA ALA A 141 -14.59 8.67 7.94
C ALA A 141 -13.70 8.03 9.02
N ALA A 142 -12.38 8.17 8.93
CA ALA A 142 -11.45 7.65 9.92
C ALA A 142 -11.79 8.18 11.33
N GLN A 143 -11.99 9.50 11.46
CA GLN A 143 -12.33 10.14 12.74
C GLN A 143 -13.65 9.64 13.32
N ARG A 144 -14.65 9.36 12.48
CA ARG A 144 -15.96 8.83 12.93
C ARG A 144 -15.87 7.39 13.45
N PHE A 145 -15.08 6.55 12.78
CA PHE A 145 -14.96 5.14 13.15
C PHE A 145 -13.94 4.90 14.28
N PHE A 146 -12.92 5.75 14.38
CA PHE A 146 -11.80 5.65 15.33
C PHE A 146 -11.54 7.03 15.95
N PRO A 147 -12.42 7.50 16.86
CA PRO A 147 -12.35 8.87 17.41
C PRO A 147 -11.11 9.14 18.27
N GLN A 148 -10.45 8.09 18.76
CA GLN A 148 -9.22 8.20 19.55
C GLN A 148 -7.96 8.18 18.69
N ALA A 149 -8.06 7.80 17.41
CA ALA A 149 -6.92 7.72 16.52
C ALA A 149 -6.41 9.12 16.13
N THR A 150 -5.10 9.27 16.08
CA THR A 150 -4.49 10.44 15.44
C THR A 150 -4.48 10.25 13.93
N ILE A 151 -5.21 11.11 13.21
CA ILE A 151 -5.24 11.07 11.75
C ILE A 151 -4.03 11.81 11.20
N ILE A 152 -3.28 11.15 10.32
CA ILE A 152 -2.12 11.72 9.62
C ILE A 152 -2.29 11.60 8.11
N GLN A 153 -1.70 12.52 7.38
CA GLN A 153 -1.71 12.43 5.92
C GLN A 153 -0.75 11.35 5.43
N ASP A 154 -1.20 10.54 4.48
CA ASP A 154 -0.34 9.56 3.82
C ASP A 154 0.70 10.25 2.95
N LEU A 155 1.95 10.07 3.31
CA LEU A 155 3.09 10.66 2.60
C LEU A 155 3.32 10.10 1.20
N SER A 156 2.68 9.00 0.85
CA SER A 156 2.82 8.43 -0.50
C SER A 156 2.34 9.41 -1.58
N ALA A 157 1.30 10.20 -1.29
CA ALA A 157 0.85 11.26 -2.19
C ALA A 157 1.92 12.33 -2.43
N VAL A 158 2.73 12.62 -1.41
CA VAL A 158 3.87 13.54 -1.47
C VAL A 158 5.00 12.98 -2.33
N PHE A 159 5.24 11.69 -2.25
CA PHE A 159 6.33 11.03 -2.98
C PHE A 159 5.93 10.57 -4.38
N TYR A 160 4.65 10.39 -4.66
CA TYR A 160 4.17 9.98 -5.97
C TYR A 160 4.57 10.94 -7.12
N PRO A 161 4.42 12.27 -6.98
CA PRO A 161 4.94 13.21 -7.97
C PRO A 161 6.45 13.13 -8.16
N LEU A 162 7.19 12.66 -7.13
CA LEU A 162 8.63 12.48 -7.19
C LEU A 162 9.01 11.17 -7.90
N THR A 163 8.13 10.17 -8.00
CA THR A 163 8.41 8.91 -8.70
C THR A 163 8.21 9.01 -10.20
N PHE A 164 7.15 9.67 -10.65
CA PHE A 164 6.78 9.73 -12.06
C PHE A 164 7.79 10.45 -12.96
N PRO A 165 8.31 11.64 -12.59
CA PRO A 165 9.37 12.32 -13.36
C PRO A 165 10.74 11.66 -13.26
N PHE A 166 10.97 10.82 -12.24
CA PHE A 166 12.24 10.10 -12.04
C PHE A 166 12.50 8.99 -13.06
N ALA A 167 11.53 8.61 -13.88
CA ALA A 167 11.73 7.63 -14.96
C ALA A 167 12.90 8.00 -15.92
N LYS A 168 13.40 9.23 -15.86
CA LYS A 168 14.52 9.73 -16.66
C LYS A 168 15.86 9.85 -15.90
N ILE A 169 15.91 9.52 -14.62
CA ILE A 169 17.13 9.54 -13.81
C ILE A 169 17.55 8.15 -13.38
N SER A 170 18.84 7.99 -13.05
CA SER A 170 19.35 6.69 -12.63
C SER A 170 18.71 6.25 -11.29
N LYS A 171 18.46 4.94 -11.17
CA LYS A 171 17.94 4.33 -9.93
C LYS A 171 18.82 4.65 -8.71
N ALA A 172 20.14 4.69 -8.89
CA ALA A 172 21.10 5.00 -7.83
C ALA A 172 20.92 6.45 -7.30
N ARG A 173 20.74 7.41 -8.20
CA ARG A 173 20.49 8.81 -7.82
C ARG A 173 19.14 8.95 -7.10
N PHE A 174 18.10 8.31 -7.62
CA PHE A 174 16.79 8.26 -6.97
C PHE A 174 16.88 7.73 -5.54
N THR A 175 17.51 6.57 -5.34
CA THR A 175 17.68 5.96 -4.03
C THR A 175 18.44 6.87 -3.06
N LYS A 176 19.51 7.52 -3.53
CA LYS A 176 20.29 8.45 -2.69
C LYS A 176 19.45 9.61 -2.19
N GLU A 177 18.68 10.27 -3.07
CA GLU A 177 17.86 11.41 -2.68
C GLU A 177 16.67 11.00 -1.79
N ARG A 178 16.08 9.86 -2.05
CA ARG A 178 15.07 9.29 -1.17
C ARG A 178 15.61 9.05 0.25
N HIS A 179 16.81 8.52 0.38
CA HIS A 179 17.47 8.38 1.69
C HIS A 179 17.72 9.72 2.35
N ARG A 180 18.15 10.74 1.59
CA ARG A 180 18.36 12.10 2.10
C ARG A 180 17.08 12.69 2.67
N ILE A 181 15.96 12.58 1.96
CA ILE A 181 14.64 13.06 2.42
C ILE A 181 14.19 12.27 3.66
N ALA A 182 14.30 10.95 3.63
CA ALA A 182 13.92 10.10 4.75
C ALA A 182 14.76 10.39 6.00
N SER A 183 16.06 10.62 5.85
CA SER A 183 16.93 11.03 6.96
C SER A 183 16.49 12.37 7.54
N ALA A 184 16.27 13.39 6.70
CA ALA A 184 15.82 14.70 7.16
C ALA A 184 14.53 14.62 7.99
N VAL A 185 13.54 13.87 7.54
CA VAL A 185 12.26 13.73 8.28
C VAL A 185 12.41 12.96 9.60
N THR A 186 13.50 12.21 9.79
CA THR A 186 13.78 11.47 11.02
C THR A 186 14.74 12.19 11.96
N GLU A 187 15.29 13.34 11.57
CA GLU A 187 16.08 14.20 12.46
C GLU A 187 15.27 14.66 13.68
N GLU A 188 15.94 14.97 14.76
CA GLU A 188 15.27 15.48 15.97
C GLU A 188 14.95 16.96 15.87
N ASP A 189 15.82 17.73 15.19
CA ASP A 189 15.67 19.15 15.00
C ASP A 189 14.94 19.51 13.69
N TRP A 190 13.87 20.25 13.84
CA TRP A 190 13.05 20.75 12.73
C TRP A 190 13.84 21.70 11.81
N GLY A 191 14.73 22.56 12.38
CA GLY A 191 15.50 23.53 11.60
C GLY A 191 16.48 22.83 10.67
N GLU A 192 17.19 21.82 11.18
CA GLU A 192 18.11 20.99 10.39
C GLU A 192 17.35 20.22 9.30
N ALA A 193 16.22 19.61 9.64
CA ALA A 193 15.36 18.92 8.70
C ALA A 193 14.87 19.85 7.59
N SER A 194 14.34 21.02 7.94
CA SER A 194 13.86 22.03 7.00
C SER A 194 14.99 22.51 6.08
N GLY A 195 16.17 22.78 6.61
CA GLY A 195 17.36 23.16 5.82
C GLY A 195 17.73 22.08 4.79
N THR A 196 17.76 20.82 5.21
CA THR A 196 18.07 19.68 4.34
C THR A 196 17.02 19.50 3.23
N LEU A 197 15.72 19.60 3.56
CA LEU A 197 14.63 19.47 2.60
C LEU A 197 14.62 20.61 1.58
N ASN A 198 14.81 21.87 2.03
CA ASN A 198 14.90 23.02 1.13
C ASN A 198 16.10 22.91 0.19
N THR A 199 17.26 22.48 0.70
CA THR A 199 18.44 22.23 -0.14
C THR A 199 18.16 21.13 -1.17
N ALA A 200 17.50 20.04 -0.77
CA ALA A 200 17.10 18.99 -1.71
C ALA A 200 16.15 19.52 -2.79
N ALA A 201 15.17 20.36 -2.43
CA ALA A 201 14.25 20.97 -3.38
C ALA A 201 14.99 21.89 -4.39
N ALA A 202 15.95 22.69 -3.92
CA ALA A 202 16.77 23.52 -4.78
C ALA A 202 17.64 22.71 -5.75
N ASP A 203 18.34 21.68 -5.24
CA ASP A 203 19.17 20.77 -6.04
C ASP A 203 18.36 20.08 -7.15
N TRP A 204 17.15 19.63 -6.81
CA TRP A 204 16.24 19.01 -7.77
C TRP A 204 15.66 20.01 -8.76
N GLY A 205 15.37 21.24 -8.32
CA GLY A 205 14.90 22.33 -9.18
C GLY A 205 15.90 22.68 -10.29
N GLN A 206 17.20 22.55 -10.04
CA GLN A 206 18.24 22.70 -11.07
C GLN A 206 18.24 21.58 -12.10
N VAL A 207 17.85 20.36 -11.71
CA VAL A 207 17.79 19.20 -12.62
C VAL A 207 16.47 19.18 -13.38
N ASN A 208 15.38 19.43 -12.67
CA ASN A 208 14.03 19.46 -13.21
C ASN A 208 13.17 20.39 -12.34
N PRO A 209 12.75 21.56 -12.86
CA PRO A 209 11.95 22.54 -12.11
C PRO A 209 10.66 21.95 -11.51
N ALA A 210 10.00 21.02 -12.20
CA ALA A 210 8.79 20.38 -11.70
C ALA A 210 9.05 19.50 -10.46
N LEU A 211 10.21 18.86 -10.39
CA LEU A 211 10.62 18.07 -9.22
C LEU A 211 10.94 18.96 -8.02
N GLY A 212 11.69 20.02 -8.25
CA GLY A 212 11.97 21.01 -7.20
C GLY A 212 10.69 21.60 -6.63
N ALA A 213 9.76 22.00 -7.49
CA ALA A 213 8.45 22.49 -7.09
C ALA A 213 7.65 21.44 -6.30
N ALA A 214 7.57 20.19 -6.79
CA ALA A 214 6.87 19.11 -6.10
C ALA A 214 7.42 18.87 -4.70
N LEU A 215 8.76 18.81 -4.55
CA LEU A 215 9.38 18.66 -3.23
C LEU A 215 9.15 19.89 -2.33
N HIS A 216 9.18 21.08 -2.89
CA HIS A 216 8.88 22.30 -2.14
C HIS A 216 7.45 22.29 -1.59
N PHE A 217 6.46 21.86 -2.37
CA PHE A 217 5.09 21.67 -1.90
C PHE A 217 4.96 20.56 -0.86
N ALA A 218 5.82 19.54 -0.92
CA ALA A 218 5.81 18.43 0.02
C ALA A 218 6.38 18.81 1.41
N ILE A 219 7.28 19.81 1.48
CA ILE A 219 7.97 20.17 2.73
C ILE A 219 7.00 20.46 3.88
N PRO A 220 5.94 21.28 3.75
CA PRO A 220 5.00 21.53 4.85
C PRO A 220 4.35 20.25 5.38
N VAL A 221 4.00 19.32 4.50
CA VAL A 221 3.39 18.02 4.88
C VAL A 221 4.42 17.16 5.63
N LEU A 222 5.66 17.09 5.13
CA LEU A 222 6.75 16.36 5.80
C LEU A 222 7.04 16.95 7.18
N LEU A 223 7.02 18.27 7.28
CA LEU A 223 7.29 18.98 8.51
C LEU A 223 6.14 18.87 9.52
N SER A 224 4.90 18.68 9.09
CA SER A 224 3.78 18.42 10.00
C SER A 224 3.98 17.15 10.85
N LEU A 225 4.77 16.20 10.36
CA LEU A 225 5.14 15.00 11.11
C LEU A 225 6.03 15.28 12.30
N PHE A 226 6.66 16.47 12.40
CA PHE A 226 7.52 16.79 13.53
C PHE A 226 6.76 16.98 14.85
N SER A 227 5.44 17.03 14.82
CA SER A 227 4.60 16.85 16.01
C SER A 227 4.69 15.45 16.61
N LEU A 228 5.19 14.46 15.83
CA LEU A 228 5.33 13.08 16.24
C LEU A 228 6.78 12.76 16.63
N PRO A 229 7.01 11.86 17.62
CA PRO A 229 8.35 11.35 17.93
C PRO A 229 9.06 10.72 16.71
N ALA A 230 10.38 10.89 16.60
CA ALA A 230 11.18 10.40 15.47
C ALA A 230 11.00 8.89 15.16
N PRO A 231 10.86 7.96 16.14
CA PRO A 231 10.55 6.56 15.84
C PRO A 231 9.22 6.39 15.09
N ILE A 232 8.18 7.14 15.46
CA ILE A 232 6.87 7.08 14.81
C ILE A 232 6.98 7.65 13.39
N ARG A 233 7.64 8.80 13.20
CA ARG A 233 7.90 9.37 11.87
C ARG A 233 8.57 8.37 10.93
N ARG A 234 9.57 7.64 11.45
CA ARG A 234 10.25 6.57 10.68
C ARG A 234 9.30 5.46 10.24
N ALA A 235 8.41 5.02 11.11
CA ALA A 235 7.43 3.99 10.79
C ALA A 235 6.41 4.49 9.76
N VAL A 236 5.96 5.76 9.88
CA VAL A 236 5.07 6.42 8.90
C VAL A 236 5.73 6.49 7.53
N LEU A 237 7.01 6.89 7.47
CA LEU A 237 7.78 6.94 6.22
C LEU A 237 7.90 5.57 5.56
N GLN A 238 7.98 4.51 6.33
CA GLN A 238 8.05 3.15 5.77
C GLN A 238 6.73 2.72 5.12
N GLY A 239 5.61 3.35 5.48
CA GLY A 239 4.34 3.21 4.76
C GLY A 239 4.42 3.68 3.29
N ILE A 240 5.41 4.52 2.93
CA ILE A 240 5.69 4.93 1.56
C ILE A 240 6.22 3.75 0.74
N ASP A 241 6.99 2.85 1.35
CA ASP A 241 7.53 1.66 0.69
C ASP A 241 6.44 0.63 0.35
N MET A 242 5.25 0.78 0.90
CA MET A 242 4.06 0.00 0.53
C MET A 242 3.39 0.51 -0.75
N HIS A 243 3.81 1.67 -1.28
CA HIS A 243 3.28 2.24 -2.52
C HIS A 243 3.61 1.42 -3.79
N PRO A 244 4.80 0.81 -3.92
CA PRO A 244 5.09 -0.04 -5.06
C PRO A 244 4.11 -1.20 -5.24
N ILE A 245 3.44 -1.63 -4.18
CA ILE A 245 2.38 -2.64 -4.27
C ILE A 245 1.23 -2.11 -5.11
N ALA A 246 0.76 -0.89 -4.83
CA ALA A 246 -0.28 -0.27 -5.62
C ALA A 246 0.17 -0.03 -7.07
N ASP A 247 1.42 0.39 -7.28
CA ASP A 247 1.99 0.61 -8.61
C ASP A 247 2.20 -0.71 -9.36
N GLU A 248 2.61 -1.77 -8.70
CA GLU A 248 2.75 -3.09 -9.31
C GLU A 248 1.39 -3.73 -9.57
N MET A 249 0.42 -3.52 -8.70
CA MET A 249 -0.98 -3.88 -8.95
C MET A 249 -1.55 -3.15 -10.16
N ILE A 250 -1.21 -1.86 -10.33
CA ILE A 250 -1.55 -1.06 -11.51
C ILE A 250 -0.73 -1.51 -12.73
N ALA A 251 0.55 -1.86 -12.57
CA ALA A 251 1.42 -2.33 -13.65
C ALA A 251 1.05 -3.73 -14.12
N GLN A 252 0.65 -4.62 -13.22
CA GLN A 252 0.07 -5.93 -13.59
C GLN A 252 -1.26 -5.78 -14.31
N GLU A 253 -1.93 -4.65 -14.17
CA GLU A 253 -3.01 -4.30 -15.07
C GLU A 253 -2.58 -4.22 -16.55
N LYS A 254 -1.32 -3.98 -16.89
CA LYS A 254 -0.80 -4.07 -18.26
C LYS A 254 -0.74 -5.51 -18.80
N PHE A 255 -0.76 -6.52 -17.94
CA PHE A 255 -0.96 -7.92 -18.34
C PHE A 255 -2.37 -8.24 -18.84
N ARG A 256 -3.26 -7.26 -18.94
CA ARG A 256 -4.66 -7.36 -19.40
C ARG A 256 -4.85 -7.71 -20.86
N GLN A 257 -3.84 -7.64 -21.67
CA GLN A 257 -3.97 -8.08 -23.07
C GLN A 257 -4.23 -9.58 -23.20
N THR A 258 -4.24 -10.31 -22.09
CA THR A 258 -4.45 -11.76 -22.07
C THR A 258 -5.82 -12.22 -21.57
N GLY A 259 -6.86 -11.38 -21.66
CA GLY A 259 -8.27 -11.85 -21.53
C GLY A 259 -8.75 -12.21 -20.13
N LEU A 260 -8.12 -11.69 -19.08
CA LEU A 260 -8.48 -11.97 -17.69
C LEU A 260 -9.83 -11.36 -17.29
N ARG A 261 -10.89 -12.14 -17.33
CA ARG A 261 -12.22 -11.85 -16.74
C ARG A 261 -12.25 -12.04 -15.22
N ALA A 262 -11.10 -12.08 -14.56
CA ALA A 262 -11.03 -12.35 -13.14
C ALA A 262 -11.68 -11.24 -12.32
N ASP A 263 -12.33 -11.64 -11.26
CA ASP A 263 -12.82 -10.77 -10.20
C ASP A 263 -11.73 -9.76 -9.79
N PRO A 264 -12.00 -8.45 -9.81
CA PRO A 264 -11.02 -7.45 -9.42
C PRO A 264 -10.40 -7.68 -8.02
N MET A 265 -11.17 -8.21 -7.06
CA MET A 265 -10.67 -8.53 -5.71
C MET A 265 -9.63 -9.66 -5.73
N LYS A 266 -9.87 -10.71 -6.49
CA LYS A 266 -8.91 -11.80 -6.65
C LYS A 266 -7.62 -11.33 -7.29
N ARG A 267 -7.70 -10.42 -8.27
CA ARG A 267 -6.52 -9.80 -8.89
C ARG A 267 -5.73 -8.96 -7.89
N LEU A 268 -6.41 -8.19 -7.04
CA LEU A 268 -5.78 -7.42 -5.98
C LEU A 268 -5.05 -8.33 -4.98
N TYR A 269 -5.73 -9.37 -4.50
CA TYR A 269 -5.12 -10.36 -3.60
C TYR A 269 -3.89 -11.03 -4.22
N PHE A 270 -4.00 -11.44 -5.47
CA PHE A 270 -2.90 -12.08 -6.19
C PHE A 270 -1.69 -11.16 -6.37
N ALA A 271 -1.94 -9.90 -6.72
CA ALA A 271 -0.88 -8.89 -6.83
C ALA A 271 -0.20 -8.63 -5.49
N GLN A 272 -0.95 -8.60 -4.39
CA GLN A 272 -0.41 -8.49 -3.04
C GLN A 272 0.51 -9.67 -2.70
N LEU A 273 0.07 -10.91 -2.93
CA LEU A 273 0.88 -12.10 -2.66
C LEU A 273 2.21 -12.10 -3.42
N HIS A 274 2.23 -11.58 -4.65
CA HIS A 274 3.45 -11.53 -5.47
C HIS A 274 4.41 -10.42 -5.06
N SER A 275 3.90 -9.33 -4.53
CA SER A 275 4.71 -8.19 -4.09
C SER A 275 5.18 -8.30 -2.63
N GLU A 276 4.52 -9.13 -1.81
CA GLU A 276 4.81 -9.27 -0.38
C GLU A 276 6.29 -9.54 -0.04
N PRO A 277 7.03 -10.41 -0.77
CA PRO A 277 8.44 -10.65 -0.48
C PRO A 277 9.33 -9.41 -0.61
N ASP A 278 8.92 -8.43 -1.40
CA ASP A 278 9.70 -7.23 -1.67
C ASP A 278 9.51 -6.14 -0.62
N TRP A 279 8.32 -6.06 -0.01
CA TRP A 279 7.99 -5.02 0.96
C TRP A 279 7.84 -5.51 2.41
N ALA A 280 7.70 -6.81 2.67
CA ALA A 280 7.56 -7.39 4.00
C ALA A 280 8.88 -7.35 4.81
N LYS A 281 9.51 -6.18 4.91
CA LYS A 281 10.73 -5.97 5.67
C LYS A 281 10.41 -5.27 7.00
N PRO A 282 10.94 -5.77 8.15
CA PRO A 282 10.61 -5.18 9.43
C PRO A 282 11.15 -3.74 9.56
N VAL A 283 10.35 -2.90 10.20
CA VAL A 283 10.76 -1.55 10.60
C VAL A 283 11.91 -1.65 11.61
N THR A 284 13.02 -0.98 11.31
CA THR A 284 14.16 -0.96 12.21
C THR A 284 13.77 -0.36 13.57
N ARG A 285 14.06 -1.08 14.67
CA ARG A 285 13.77 -0.66 16.05
C ARG A 285 12.26 -0.43 16.31
N PHE A 286 11.39 -1.26 15.78
CA PHE A 286 9.94 -1.13 15.94
C PHE A 286 9.48 -1.14 17.41
N SER A 287 10.21 -1.80 18.30
CA SER A 287 9.94 -1.73 19.74
C SER A 287 10.00 -0.30 20.33
N GLN A 288 10.79 0.59 19.73
CA GLN A 288 10.80 2.01 20.11
C GLN A 288 9.52 2.71 19.63
N VAL A 289 9.02 2.38 18.43
CA VAL A 289 7.74 2.88 17.92
C VAL A 289 6.61 2.54 18.88
N LEU A 290 6.49 1.27 19.26
CA LEU A 290 5.46 0.80 20.20
C LEU A 290 5.56 1.49 21.56
N ARG A 291 6.79 1.73 22.06
CA ARG A 291 7.01 2.44 23.31
C ARG A 291 6.55 3.90 23.23
N GLU A 292 6.86 4.61 22.16
CA GLU A 292 6.42 6.01 21.99
C GLU A 292 4.90 6.10 21.84
N ILE A 293 4.27 5.19 21.10
CA ILE A 293 2.80 5.08 21.03
C ILE A 293 2.21 4.89 22.45
N GLY A 294 2.77 3.97 23.23
CA GLY A 294 2.31 3.73 24.60
C GLY A 294 2.43 4.95 25.53
N LYS A 295 3.45 5.80 25.33
CA LYS A 295 3.58 7.06 26.08
C LYS A 295 2.51 8.07 25.70
N LEU A 296 2.20 8.21 24.42
CA LEU A 296 1.15 9.11 23.94
C LEU A 296 -0.23 8.70 24.43
N SER A 297 -0.52 7.40 24.45
CA SER A 297 -1.82 6.87 24.94
C SER A 297 -1.99 7.01 26.46
N ASN A 298 -0.91 7.02 27.24
CA ASN A 298 -0.96 7.15 28.72
C ASN A 298 -0.82 8.60 29.21
N GLY A 299 -0.52 9.54 28.34
CA GLY A 299 -0.34 10.97 28.68
C GLY A 299 -1.53 11.86 28.32
N SER A 300 -2.55 11.28 27.73
CA SER A 300 -3.85 11.87 27.45
C SER A 300 -4.88 11.34 28.45
#